data_7395fb3eb9ebd122c517aa45d92f1ce4
#
_entry.id   7395fb3eb9ebd122c517aa45d92f1ce4
#
_cell.length_a   1.000
_cell.length_b   1.000
_cell.length_c   1.000
_cell.angle_alpha   90.00
_cell.angle_beta   90.00
_cell.angle_gamma   90.00
#
_symmetry.space_group_name_H-M   'P 1'
#
loop_
_entity.id
_entity.type
_entity.pdbx_description
1 polymer ?
#
loop_
_entity_poly.entity_id
_entity_poly.type
_entity_poly.pdbx_seq_one_letter_code
_entity_poly.pdbx_strand_id
1 'polypeptide(L)'
;MIYNWTQWTSINESLSPEQMTLVEDYADKLFGELGLDVEFSRHFRDRLNDPRNAKPISAAELIGLFKRAHQKSGKKIAEMPPNAEAVLQDMRTDINTPFVIEYDRRTGELDLVL
;
A
#
# COMPACT_ATOMS: atom_id res chain seq x y z
N MET A 1 -13.51 -30.57 -7.46
CA MET A 1 -12.18 -30.48 -7.94
C MET A 1 -11.25 -29.93 -6.89
N ILE A 2 -10.12 -30.43 -6.88
CA ILE A 2 -9.14 -30.06 -5.90
C ILE A 2 -8.07 -29.24 -6.58
N TYR A 3 -7.79 -28.07 -6.04
CA TYR A 3 -6.67 -27.35 -6.50
C TYR A 3 -5.41 -28.14 -6.25
N ASN A 4 -4.52 -28.16 -7.20
CA ASN A 4 -3.24 -28.71 -6.87
C ASN A 4 -2.54 -27.73 -5.92
N TRP A 5 -1.65 -28.26 -5.13
CA TRP A 5 -0.99 -27.51 -4.08
C TRP A 5 -0.17 -26.33 -4.62
N THR A 6 0.40 -26.50 -5.81
CA THR A 6 1.21 -25.46 -6.44
C THR A 6 0.35 -24.26 -6.83
N GLN A 7 -0.84 -24.50 -7.39
CA GLN A 7 -1.75 -23.43 -7.76
C GLN A 7 -2.20 -22.65 -6.54
N TRP A 8 -2.51 -23.36 -5.46
CA TRP A 8 -2.91 -22.74 -4.20
C TRP A 8 -1.81 -21.83 -3.67
N THR A 9 -0.58 -22.33 -3.65
CA THR A 9 0.56 -21.59 -3.16
C THR A 9 0.81 -20.34 -4.02
N SER A 10 0.74 -20.47 -5.34
CA SER A 10 0.93 -19.33 -6.23
C SER A 10 -0.11 -18.24 -6.01
N ILE A 11 -1.36 -18.62 -5.80
CA ILE A 11 -2.44 -17.67 -5.54
C ILE A 11 -2.16 -16.86 -4.28
N ASN A 12 -1.55 -17.49 -3.28
CA ASN A 12 -1.27 -16.83 -2.00
C ASN A 12 0.08 -16.12 -1.95
N GLU A 13 1.01 -16.46 -2.84
CA GLU A 13 2.37 -15.93 -2.80
C GLU A 13 2.55 -14.61 -3.54
N SER A 14 1.65 -14.27 -4.43
CA SER A 14 1.77 -13.02 -5.18
C SER A 14 0.43 -12.32 -5.29
N LEU A 15 0.51 -11.01 -5.40
CA LEU A 15 -0.67 -10.18 -5.57
C LEU A 15 -1.02 -10.08 -7.04
N SER A 16 -2.25 -10.43 -7.37
CA SER A 16 -2.75 -10.21 -8.73
C SER A 16 -3.00 -8.72 -8.95
N PRO A 17 -3.09 -8.26 -10.20
CA PRO A 17 -3.46 -6.87 -10.48
C PRO A 17 -4.79 -6.47 -9.84
N GLU A 18 -5.75 -7.37 -9.80
CA GLU A 18 -7.05 -7.12 -9.19
C GLU A 18 -6.93 -6.93 -7.68
N GLN A 19 -6.11 -7.75 -7.03
CA GLN A 19 -5.86 -7.62 -5.60
C GLN A 19 -5.14 -6.32 -5.27
N MET A 20 -4.18 -5.92 -6.08
CA MET A 20 -3.49 -4.64 -5.91
C MET A 20 -4.45 -3.47 -6.03
N THR A 21 -5.36 -3.52 -6.99
CA THR A 21 -6.38 -2.49 -7.19
C THR A 21 -7.30 -2.43 -5.97
N LEU A 22 -7.72 -3.56 -5.44
CA LEU A 22 -8.56 -3.61 -4.24
C LEU A 22 -7.86 -2.98 -3.03
N VAL A 23 -6.59 -3.28 -2.84
CA VAL A 23 -5.83 -2.71 -1.73
C VAL A 23 -5.64 -1.21 -1.91
N GLU A 24 -5.32 -0.77 -3.11
CA GLU A 24 -5.17 0.65 -3.42
C GLU A 24 -6.47 1.41 -3.17
N ASP A 25 -7.59 0.87 -3.63
CA ASP A 25 -8.91 1.47 -3.42
C ASP A 25 -9.27 1.54 -1.94
N TYR A 26 -8.94 0.51 -1.20
CA TYR A 26 -9.17 0.49 0.25
C TYR A 26 -8.35 1.58 0.96
N ALA A 27 -7.07 1.66 0.64
CA ALA A 27 -6.19 2.67 1.20
C ALA A 27 -6.64 4.08 0.80
N ASP A 28 -7.07 4.24 -0.44
CA ASP A 28 -7.58 5.51 -0.95
C ASP A 28 -8.81 5.98 -0.17
N LYS A 29 -9.71 5.06 0.15
CA LYS A 29 -10.88 5.40 0.96
C LYS A 29 -10.51 5.80 2.37
N LEU A 30 -9.56 5.10 2.98
CA LEU A 30 -9.11 5.43 4.32
C LEU A 30 -8.49 6.82 4.39
N PHE A 31 -7.54 7.09 3.51
CA PHE A 31 -6.81 8.35 3.52
C PHE A 31 -7.59 9.47 2.85
N GLY A 32 -8.59 9.14 2.04
CA GLY A 32 -9.50 10.12 1.45
C GLY A 32 -10.23 10.94 2.49
N GLU A 33 -10.53 10.35 3.64
CA GLU A 33 -11.11 11.07 4.78
C GLU A 33 -10.21 12.19 5.28
N LEU A 34 -8.92 12.08 5.03
CA LEU A 34 -7.91 13.06 5.43
C LEU A 34 -7.51 14.01 4.29
N GLY A 35 -8.18 13.89 3.15
CA GLY A 35 -7.88 14.72 1.99
C GLY A 35 -6.70 14.22 1.15
N LEU A 36 -6.33 12.96 1.28
CA LEU A 36 -5.22 12.37 0.56
C LEU A 36 -5.70 11.29 -0.40
N ASP A 37 -5.24 11.33 -1.64
CA ASP A 37 -5.41 10.24 -2.58
C ASP A 37 -4.22 9.29 -2.45
N VAL A 38 -4.49 8.00 -2.43
CA VAL A 38 -3.42 7.00 -2.37
C VAL A 38 -3.14 6.46 -3.76
N GLU A 39 -1.88 6.45 -4.13
CA GLU A 39 -1.43 5.95 -5.43
C GLU A 39 -0.28 4.99 -5.24
N PHE A 40 -0.39 3.81 -5.87
CA PHE A 40 0.69 2.83 -5.90
C PHE A 40 1.50 3.05 -7.17
N SER A 41 2.78 3.40 -7.00
CA SER A 41 3.67 3.52 -8.13
C SER A 41 3.97 2.14 -8.71
N ARG A 42 4.44 2.13 -9.96
CA ARG A 42 4.87 0.89 -10.60
C ARG A 42 5.97 0.20 -9.80
N HIS A 43 6.91 0.99 -9.30
CA HIS A 43 8.01 0.47 -8.50
C HIS A 43 7.52 -0.22 -7.23
N PHE A 44 6.53 0.36 -6.56
CA PHE A 44 5.95 -0.25 -5.37
C PHE A 44 5.26 -1.57 -5.70
N ARG A 45 4.49 -1.60 -6.79
CA ARG A 45 3.80 -2.81 -7.24
C ARG A 45 4.79 -3.93 -7.58
N ASP A 46 5.88 -3.57 -8.25
CA ASP A 46 6.94 -4.53 -8.60
C ASP A 46 7.61 -5.08 -7.34
N ARG A 47 7.84 -4.24 -6.36
CA ARG A 47 8.47 -4.66 -5.10
C ARG A 47 7.59 -5.59 -4.29
N LEU A 48 6.29 -5.43 -4.33
CA LEU A 48 5.37 -6.29 -3.60
C LEU A 48 5.45 -7.75 -4.10
N ASN A 49 5.70 -7.94 -5.36
CA ASN A 49 5.80 -9.26 -5.98
C ASN A 49 7.23 -9.71 -6.24
N ASP A 50 8.21 -9.03 -5.66
CA ASP A 50 9.61 -9.39 -5.86
C ASP A 50 9.89 -10.73 -5.17
N PRO A 51 10.42 -11.72 -5.92
CA PRO A 51 10.73 -13.02 -5.34
C PRO A 51 11.82 -12.99 -4.27
N ARG A 52 12.54 -11.87 -4.15
CA ARG A 52 13.55 -11.69 -3.10
C ARG A 52 12.95 -11.32 -1.75
N ASN A 53 11.66 -11.04 -1.69
CA ASN A 53 11.01 -10.79 -0.40
C ASN A 53 11.13 -12.02 0.48
N ALA A 54 11.43 -11.81 1.75
CA ALA A 54 11.65 -12.91 2.70
C ALA A 54 10.43 -13.82 2.82
N LYS A 55 9.24 -13.25 2.67
CA LYS A 55 7.99 -14.00 2.62
C LYS A 55 7.02 -13.28 1.70
N PRO A 56 6.08 -14.01 1.09
CA PRO A 56 5.05 -13.39 0.26
C PRO A 56 4.21 -12.39 1.05
N ILE A 57 3.81 -11.32 0.40
CA ILE A 57 2.96 -10.29 0.99
C ILE A 57 1.55 -10.48 0.44
N SER A 58 0.59 -10.70 1.33
CA SER A 58 -0.80 -10.90 0.95
C SER A 58 -1.58 -9.59 0.93
N ALA A 59 -2.71 -9.59 0.23
CA ALA A 59 -3.63 -8.45 0.23
C ALA A 59 -4.11 -8.13 1.65
N ALA A 60 -4.41 -9.16 2.44
CA ALA A 60 -4.85 -8.99 3.82
C ALA A 60 -3.80 -8.30 4.69
N GLU A 61 -2.53 -8.64 4.49
CA GLU A 61 -1.44 -8.00 5.22
C GLU A 61 -1.30 -6.53 4.87
N LEU A 62 -1.42 -6.18 3.58
CA LEU A 62 -1.37 -4.80 3.14
C LEU A 62 -2.56 -3.98 3.64
N ILE A 63 -3.75 -4.54 3.60
CA ILE A 63 -4.94 -3.88 4.14
C ILE A 63 -4.75 -3.59 5.63
N GLY A 64 -4.24 -4.56 6.36
CA GLY A 64 -3.92 -4.38 7.78
C GLY A 64 -2.86 -3.31 8.01
N LEU A 65 -1.84 -3.26 7.16
CA LEU A 65 -0.80 -2.24 7.23
C LEU A 65 -1.38 -0.84 7.07
N PHE A 66 -2.20 -0.63 6.03
CA PHE A 66 -2.79 0.68 5.78
C PHE A 66 -3.76 1.08 6.88
N LYS A 67 -4.53 0.13 7.38
CA LYS A 67 -5.44 0.39 8.48
C LYS A 67 -4.69 0.85 9.73
N ARG A 68 -3.60 0.17 10.09
CA ARG A 68 -2.78 0.55 11.23
C ARG A 68 -2.08 1.88 11.00
N ALA A 69 -1.56 2.11 9.80
CA ALA A 69 -0.92 3.37 9.46
C ALA A 69 -1.90 4.55 9.59
N HIS A 70 -3.11 4.36 9.10
CA HIS A 70 -4.17 5.37 9.23
C HIS A 70 -4.48 5.66 10.70
N GLN A 71 -4.63 4.64 11.52
CA GLN A 71 -4.96 4.80 12.93
C GLN A 71 -3.84 5.48 13.73
N LYS A 72 -2.59 5.09 13.46
CA LYS A 72 -1.45 5.60 14.23
C LYS A 72 -0.91 6.92 13.73
N SER A 73 -0.86 7.10 12.43
CA SER A 73 -0.11 8.19 11.80
C SER A 73 -0.90 9.00 10.80
N GLY A 74 -2.19 8.73 10.64
CA GLY A 74 -3.00 9.39 9.62
C GLY A 74 -2.94 10.91 9.70
N LYS A 75 -3.11 11.46 10.90
CA LYS A 75 -3.05 12.91 11.09
C LYS A 75 -1.68 13.49 10.73
N LYS A 76 -0.62 12.82 11.15
CA LYS A 76 0.74 13.28 10.84
C LYS A 76 1.01 13.27 9.35
N ILE A 77 0.55 12.23 8.66
CA ILE A 77 0.70 12.13 7.21
C ILE A 77 -0.10 13.23 6.52
N ALA A 78 -1.31 13.49 6.97
CA ALA A 78 -2.17 14.52 6.39
C ALA A 78 -1.60 15.94 6.58
N GLU A 79 -0.77 16.14 7.59
CA GLU A 79 -0.13 17.42 7.87
C GLU A 79 1.20 17.60 7.15
N MET A 80 1.69 16.59 6.47
CA MET A 80 2.97 16.67 5.76
C MET A 80 2.86 17.59 4.55
N PRO A 81 3.89 18.44 4.32
CA PRO A 81 3.90 19.32 3.16
C PRO A 81 4.14 18.56 1.87
N PRO A 82 3.82 19.14 0.72
CA PRO A 82 4.20 18.55 -0.57
C PRO A 82 5.70 18.27 -0.62
N ASN A 83 6.07 17.20 -1.28
CA ASN A 83 7.43 16.69 -1.41
C ASN A 83 8.03 16.09 -0.14
N ALA A 84 7.25 16.00 0.94
CA ALA A 84 7.72 15.29 2.12
C ALA A 84 7.87 13.80 1.81
N GLU A 85 8.93 13.21 2.32
CA GLU A 85 9.21 11.78 2.18
C GLU A 85 9.28 11.14 3.55
N ALA A 86 8.77 9.93 3.66
CA ALA A 86 8.84 9.18 4.91
C ALA A 86 8.72 7.69 4.61
N VAL A 87 8.73 6.89 5.68
CA VAL A 87 8.60 5.44 5.57
C VAL A 87 7.48 4.99 6.49
N LEU A 88 6.54 4.23 5.95
CA LEU A 88 5.56 3.52 6.76
C LEU A 88 6.22 2.26 7.31
N GLN A 89 6.29 2.16 8.62
CA GLN A 89 6.80 0.97 9.29
C GLN A 89 5.65 0.23 9.94
N ASP A 90 5.53 -1.04 9.65
CA ASP A 90 4.52 -1.88 10.27
C ASP A 90 5.21 -2.97 11.08
N MET A 91 5.13 -2.85 12.39
CA MET A 91 5.78 -3.78 13.30
C MET A 91 5.20 -5.19 13.25
N ARG A 92 3.96 -5.30 12.81
CA ARG A 92 3.28 -6.59 12.79
C ARG A 92 3.67 -7.45 11.59
N THR A 93 3.83 -6.82 10.43
CA THR A 93 4.20 -7.54 9.21
C THR A 93 5.66 -7.37 8.86
N ASP A 94 6.36 -6.50 9.57
CA ASP A 94 7.76 -6.15 9.32
C ASP A 94 7.98 -5.54 7.93
N ILE A 95 6.94 -4.92 7.39
CA ILE A 95 7.00 -4.24 6.09
C ILE A 95 7.37 -2.79 6.31
N ASN A 96 8.35 -2.33 5.54
CA ASN A 96 8.76 -0.93 5.51
C ASN A 96 8.50 -0.40 4.11
N THR A 97 7.67 0.63 4.01
CA THR A 97 7.26 1.18 2.72
C THR A 97 7.54 2.66 2.65
N PRO A 98 8.47 3.10 1.79
CA PRO A 98 8.70 4.52 1.59
C PRO A 98 7.53 5.16 0.83
N PHE A 99 7.27 6.41 1.11
CA PHE A 99 6.25 7.17 0.41
C PHE A 99 6.66 8.63 0.27
N VAL A 100 6.02 9.32 -0.66
CA VAL A 100 6.20 10.75 -0.85
C VAL A 100 4.83 11.41 -0.99
N ILE A 101 4.71 12.64 -0.52
CA ILE A 101 3.50 13.44 -0.70
C ILE A 101 3.70 14.30 -1.94
N GLU A 102 2.83 14.15 -2.92
CA GLU A 102 2.88 14.93 -4.16
C GLU A 102 1.63 15.79 -4.30
N TYR A 103 1.80 16.98 -4.86
CA TYR A 103 0.68 17.86 -5.15
C TYR A 103 0.27 17.70 -6.61
N ASP A 104 -0.98 17.35 -6.82
CA ASP A 104 -1.53 17.23 -8.18
C ASP A 104 -2.15 18.56 -8.59
N ARG A 105 -1.51 19.24 -9.52
CA ARG A 105 -1.97 20.53 -9.98
C ARG A 105 -3.29 20.48 -10.74
N ARG A 106 -3.61 19.33 -11.31
CA ARG A 106 -4.84 19.19 -12.10
C ARG A 106 -6.06 19.11 -11.20
N THR A 107 -5.94 18.44 -10.09
CA THR A 107 -7.06 18.22 -9.17
C THR A 107 -7.01 19.12 -7.95
N GLY A 108 -5.85 19.70 -7.65
CA GLY A 108 -5.65 20.46 -6.43
C GLY A 108 -5.52 19.59 -5.19
N GLU A 109 -5.34 18.31 -5.36
CA GLU A 109 -5.28 17.34 -4.27
C GLU A 109 -3.85 16.94 -3.94
N LEU A 110 -3.66 16.43 -2.73
CA LEU A 110 -2.40 15.84 -2.30
C LEU A 110 -2.47 14.33 -2.48
N ASP A 111 -1.46 13.76 -3.10
CA ASP A 111 -1.35 12.33 -3.34
C ASP A 111 -0.32 11.73 -2.39
N LEU A 112 -0.69 10.60 -1.78
CA LEU A 112 0.22 9.77 -1.02
C LEU A 112 0.72 8.69 -1.98
N VAL A 113 1.94 8.85 -2.46
CA VAL A 113 2.52 7.96 -3.47
C VAL A 113 3.49 6.99 -2.81
N LEU A 114 3.18 5.71 -2.95
CA LEU A 114 4.01 4.63 -2.42
C LEU A 114 4.89 4.04 -3.50
#